data_2e30075e17e03f4022eaa81a6b95e4be
#
_entry.id   2e30075e17e03f4022eaa81a6b95e4be
#
_cell.length_a   1.000
_cell.length_b   1.000
_cell.length_c   1.000
_cell.angle_alpha   90.00
_cell.angle_beta   90.00
_cell.angle_gamma   90.00
#
_symmetry.space_group_name_H-M   'P 1'
#
loop_
_entity.id
_entity.type
_entity.pdbx_description
1 polymer ?
#
loop_
_entity_poly.entity_id
_entity_poly.type
_entity_poly.pdbx_seq_one_letter_code
_entity_poly.pdbx_strand_id
1 'polypeptide(L)'
;MILVLGIDAATWTVITPNLDKLGNFRKLCDMGKCPELVVRQELFSASIWCGMFCGKTPEEHGHHSYAVNGNIVKRQDIKVDFIWDVLDKQGKKAKAVNVPFVVPPYSFNVDFKPVGFGLPTNEKEWQEELDKVTEKTKELLGGKPDLLVSVYTLLDRVQHFHWGEDCVLDWYQKLDNKIGELVFNSGFLEEKDNRLIVISDHGFCSFGEAKIQTLPEETEHGKLKGDHHENALLITVNVDHEINGPQDVFRAILSATR
;
A
#
# COMPACT_ATOMS: atom_id res chain seq x y z
N MET A 1 16.71 5.00 8.85
CA MET A 1 15.50 4.17 8.81
C MET A 1 14.66 4.51 7.59
N ILE A 2 14.01 3.51 6.95
CA ILE A 2 13.03 3.75 5.89
C ILE A 2 11.65 3.25 6.32
N LEU A 3 10.63 4.08 6.14
CA LEU A 3 9.22 3.75 6.33
C LEU A 3 8.53 3.71 4.96
N VAL A 4 7.84 2.60 4.67
CA VAL A 4 6.97 2.47 3.50
C VAL A 4 5.54 2.32 4.00
N LEU A 5 4.70 3.29 3.68
CA LEU A 5 3.26 3.26 3.91
C LEU A 5 2.57 2.90 2.60
N GLY A 6 2.15 1.65 2.47
CA GLY A 6 1.31 1.19 1.38
C GLY A 6 -0.15 1.53 1.66
N ILE A 7 -0.85 2.00 0.64
CA ILE A 7 -2.28 2.34 0.73
C ILE A 7 -2.96 1.79 -0.51
N ASP A 8 -3.55 0.61 -0.37
CA ASP A 8 -4.21 -0.09 -1.47
C ASP A 8 -5.25 0.82 -2.15
N ALA A 9 -5.15 0.96 -3.47
CA ALA A 9 -6.05 1.76 -4.31
C ALA A 9 -6.06 3.28 -4.07
N ALA A 10 -5.11 3.85 -3.32
CA ALA A 10 -5.08 5.30 -3.14
C ALA A 10 -4.79 6.02 -4.47
N THR A 11 -5.53 7.09 -4.74
CA THR A 11 -5.48 7.78 -6.04
C THR A 11 -5.41 9.29 -5.93
N TRP A 12 -4.63 9.88 -6.82
CA TRP A 12 -4.58 11.34 -6.99
C TRP A 12 -5.92 11.94 -7.40
N THR A 13 -6.81 11.16 -8.04
CA THR A 13 -8.17 11.58 -8.43
C THR A 13 -8.99 12.05 -7.22
N VAL A 14 -8.79 11.41 -6.05
CA VAL A 14 -9.43 11.84 -4.79
C VAL A 14 -8.58 12.85 -4.03
N ILE A 15 -7.26 12.64 -3.98
CA ILE A 15 -6.36 13.45 -3.13
C ILE A 15 -6.20 14.86 -3.67
N THR A 16 -5.91 15.03 -4.98
CA THR A 16 -5.59 16.34 -5.57
C THR A 16 -6.69 17.40 -5.36
N PRO A 17 -7.99 17.12 -5.65
CA PRO A 17 -9.03 18.11 -5.47
C PRO A 17 -9.37 18.38 -4.00
N ASN A 18 -8.91 17.58 -3.07
CA ASN A 18 -9.21 17.64 -1.63
C ASN A 18 -7.99 17.91 -0.74
N LEU A 19 -6.88 18.41 -1.28
CA LEU A 19 -5.68 18.73 -0.50
C LEU A 19 -5.94 19.78 0.61
N ASP A 20 -6.98 20.60 0.49
CA ASP A 20 -7.41 21.51 1.55
C ASP A 20 -7.98 20.78 2.78
N LYS A 21 -8.53 19.58 2.58
CA LYS A 21 -9.09 18.71 3.62
C LYS A 21 -8.14 17.59 4.06
N LEU A 22 -7.09 17.32 3.28
CA LEU A 22 -6.08 16.27 3.49
C LEU A 22 -4.74 16.93 3.85
N GLY A 23 -4.69 17.52 5.06
CA GLY A 23 -3.59 18.41 5.46
C GLY A 23 -2.25 17.71 5.62
N ASN A 24 -2.20 16.42 5.91
CA ASN A 24 -0.95 15.68 6.03
C ASN A 24 -0.43 15.23 4.67
N PHE A 25 -1.30 14.82 3.73
CA PHE A 25 -0.92 14.62 2.33
C PHE A 25 -0.34 15.90 1.72
N ARG A 26 -0.99 17.06 1.96
CA ARG A 26 -0.47 18.36 1.52
C ARG A 26 0.94 18.61 2.05
N LYS A 27 1.15 18.47 3.36
CA LYS A 27 2.48 18.66 3.97
C LYS A 27 3.53 17.74 3.37
N LEU A 28 3.18 16.47 3.10
CA LEU A 28 4.09 15.52 2.47
C LEU A 28 4.46 15.96 1.06
N CYS A 29 3.50 16.47 0.28
CA CYS A 29 3.76 17.00 -1.06
C CYS A 29 4.62 18.26 -1.02
N ASP A 30 4.46 19.12 -0.03
CA ASP A 30 5.29 20.32 0.15
C ASP A 30 6.74 19.97 0.53
N MET A 31 6.96 18.84 1.20
CA MET A 31 8.28 18.39 1.69
C MET A 31 9.01 17.47 0.71
N GLY A 32 8.29 16.76 -0.12
CA GLY A 32 8.80 15.65 -0.92
C GLY A 32 8.52 15.78 -2.40
N LYS A 33 8.59 14.65 -3.09
CA LYS A 33 8.21 14.51 -4.51
C LYS A 33 6.89 13.75 -4.57
N CYS A 34 5.96 14.24 -5.38
CA CYS A 34 4.62 13.67 -5.57
C CYS A 34 4.35 13.36 -7.05
N PRO A 35 5.15 12.48 -7.70
CA PRO A 35 4.90 12.10 -9.08
C PRO A 35 3.69 11.17 -9.15
N GLU A 36 3.08 11.11 -10.32
CA GLU A 36 2.13 10.06 -10.65
C GLU A 36 2.89 8.76 -10.94
N LEU A 37 2.49 7.66 -10.30
CA LEU A 37 3.03 6.33 -10.58
C LEU A 37 2.11 5.63 -11.57
N VAL A 38 2.56 5.42 -12.81
CA VAL A 38 1.78 4.73 -13.83
C VAL A 38 2.12 3.23 -13.80
N VAL A 39 1.15 2.43 -13.40
CA VAL A 39 1.26 0.97 -13.34
C VAL A 39 0.92 0.36 -14.69
N ARG A 40 1.95 -0.15 -15.40
CA ARG A 40 1.84 -0.67 -16.78
C ARG A 40 1.78 -2.20 -16.84
N GLN A 41 1.07 -2.81 -15.91
CA GLN A 41 0.86 -4.25 -15.83
C GLN A 41 -0.60 -4.54 -15.46
N GLU A 42 -0.97 -5.83 -15.33
CA GLU A 42 -2.29 -6.20 -14.80
C GLU A 42 -2.51 -5.59 -13.41
N LEU A 43 -3.66 -4.94 -13.23
CA LEU A 43 -3.97 -4.18 -12.01
C LEU A 43 -4.53 -5.09 -10.90
N PHE A 44 -3.83 -6.19 -10.61
CA PHE A 44 -4.14 -7.09 -9.50
C PHE A 44 -3.19 -6.85 -8.33
N SER A 45 -3.74 -6.47 -7.18
CA SER A 45 -2.97 -6.15 -5.97
C SER A 45 -1.98 -7.25 -5.59
N ALA A 46 -2.37 -8.53 -5.70
CA ALA A 46 -1.48 -9.67 -5.44
C ALA A 46 -0.17 -9.58 -6.24
N SER A 47 -0.29 -9.31 -7.54
CA SER A 47 0.84 -9.23 -8.46
C SER A 47 1.68 -7.97 -8.23
N ILE A 48 1.02 -6.82 -8.07
CA ILE A 48 1.71 -5.53 -7.95
C ILE A 48 2.47 -5.44 -6.63
N TRP A 49 1.83 -5.77 -5.49
CA TRP A 49 2.50 -5.80 -4.18
C TRP A 49 3.65 -6.81 -4.15
N CYS A 50 3.50 -7.96 -4.83
CA CYS A 50 4.59 -8.91 -4.99
C CYS A 50 5.77 -8.26 -5.73
N GLY A 51 5.51 -7.67 -6.90
CA GLY A 51 6.52 -7.00 -7.73
C GLY A 51 7.22 -5.85 -7.02
N MET A 52 6.48 -5.01 -6.26
CA MET A 52 7.04 -3.91 -5.48
C MET A 52 8.12 -4.38 -4.49
N PHE A 53 7.85 -5.47 -3.80
CA PHE A 53 8.74 -5.91 -2.71
C PHE A 53 9.72 -7.02 -3.11
N CYS A 54 9.59 -7.62 -4.31
CA CYS A 54 10.62 -8.52 -4.84
C CYS A 54 11.47 -7.92 -5.97
N GLY A 55 11.07 -6.75 -6.51
CA GLY A 55 11.79 -6.05 -7.59
C GLY A 55 11.74 -6.75 -8.94
N LYS A 56 10.75 -7.63 -9.16
CA LYS A 56 10.58 -8.46 -10.37
C LYS A 56 9.26 -8.16 -11.06
N THR A 57 9.22 -8.40 -12.38
CA THR A 57 7.97 -8.31 -13.15
C THR A 57 7.05 -9.50 -12.85
N PRO A 58 5.75 -9.42 -13.19
CA PRO A 58 4.82 -10.53 -13.03
C PRO A 58 5.30 -11.85 -13.69
N GLU A 59 5.92 -11.76 -14.86
CA GLU A 59 6.46 -12.91 -15.57
C GLU A 59 7.66 -13.54 -14.83
N GLU A 60 8.45 -12.73 -14.14
CA GLU A 60 9.64 -13.19 -13.40
C GLU A 60 9.30 -13.77 -12.03
N HIS A 61 8.31 -13.21 -11.31
CA HIS A 61 7.91 -13.73 -9.99
C HIS A 61 6.80 -14.77 -10.07
N GLY A 62 6.05 -14.85 -11.17
CA GLY A 62 5.04 -15.88 -11.44
C GLY A 62 3.80 -15.82 -10.54
N HIS A 63 3.56 -14.71 -9.83
CA HIS A 63 2.44 -14.55 -8.91
C HIS A 63 1.44 -13.52 -9.45
N HIS A 64 0.35 -13.99 -10.07
CA HIS A 64 -0.63 -13.14 -10.77
C HIS A 64 -1.95 -12.98 -10.01
N SER A 65 -2.26 -13.86 -9.05
CA SER A 65 -3.56 -13.87 -8.37
C SER A 65 -3.44 -14.51 -6.99
N TYR A 66 -4.38 -14.19 -6.11
CA TYR A 66 -4.52 -14.81 -4.79
C TYR A 66 -4.84 -16.30 -4.83
N ALA A 67 -5.40 -16.79 -5.94
CA ALA A 67 -5.73 -18.19 -6.11
C ALA A 67 -5.34 -18.69 -7.51
N VAL A 68 -4.84 -19.93 -7.56
CA VAL A 68 -4.50 -20.64 -8.80
C VAL A 68 -5.17 -22.00 -8.77
N ASN A 69 -5.96 -22.32 -9.79
CA ASN A 69 -6.71 -23.58 -9.88
C ASN A 69 -7.55 -23.89 -8.63
N GLY A 70 -8.20 -22.86 -8.06
CA GLY A 70 -9.01 -22.97 -6.86
C GLY A 70 -8.24 -23.08 -5.52
N ASN A 71 -6.91 -23.06 -5.55
CA ASN A 71 -6.08 -23.09 -4.36
C ASN A 71 -5.54 -21.70 -4.03
N ILE A 72 -5.64 -21.29 -2.76
CA ILE A 72 -5.09 -20.02 -2.29
C ILE A 72 -3.56 -20.11 -2.28
N VAL A 73 -2.92 -19.15 -2.93
CA VAL A 73 -1.46 -18.99 -2.98
C VAL A 73 -0.98 -18.47 -1.62
N LYS A 74 0.02 -19.12 -1.06
CA LYS A 74 0.67 -18.71 0.19
C LYS A 74 2.06 -18.14 -0.08
N ARG A 75 2.61 -17.37 0.88
CA ARG A 75 3.99 -16.84 0.78
C ARG A 75 5.02 -17.91 0.37
N GLN A 76 4.92 -19.11 0.92
CA GLN A 76 5.85 -20.20 0.65
C GLN A 76 5.81 -20.75 -0.79
N ASP A 77 4.72 -20.48 -1.52
CA ASP A 77 4.54 -20.92 -2.91
C ASP A 77 5.26 -19.97 -3.89
N ILE A 78 5.51 -18.73 -3.47
CA ILE A 78 6.20 -17.70 -4.24
C ILE A 78 7.71 -17.84 -4.04
N LYS A 79 8.44 -18.23 -5.10
CA LYS A 79 9.85 -18.64 -5.04
C LYS A 79 10.83 -17.50 -5.32
N VAL A 80 10.55 -16.31 -4.78
CA VAL A 80 11.43 -15.14 -4.87
C VAL A 80 11.75 -14.60 -3.47
N ASP A 81 12.93 -14.00 -3.32
CA ASP A 81 13.27 -13.24 -2.13
C ASP A 81 12.56 -11.86 -2.19
N PHE A 82 11.96 -11.47 -1.10
CA PHE A 82 11.43 -10.11 -0.91
C PHE A 82 12.49 -9.22 -0.27
N ILE A 83 12.29 -7.92 -0.31
CA ILE A 83 13.23 -6.94 0.25
C ILE A 83 13.57 -7.22 1.72
N TRP A 84 12.59 -7.63 2.51
CA TRP A 84 12.83 -7.99 3.92
C TRP A 84 13.64 -9.26 4.07
N ASP A 85 13.50 -10.28 3.19
CA ASP A 85 14.35 -11.47 3.18
C ASP A 85 15.79 -11.11 2.85
N VAL A 86 16.01 -10.20 1.89
CA VAL A 86 17.34 -9.73 1.49
C VAL A 86 18.01 -8.95 2.61
N LEU A 87 17.29 -8.03 3.25
CA LEU A 87 17.81 -7.22 4.34
C LEU A 87 18.10 -8.05 5.59
N ASP A 88 17.25 -9.02 5.92
CA ASP A 88 17.46 -9.96 7.05
C ASP A 88 18.74 -10.77 6.86
N LYS A 89 18.97 -11.31 5.64
CA LYS A 89 20.23 -11.99 5.27
C LYS A 89 21.47 -11.10 5.41
N GLN A 90 21.30 -9.78 5.33
CA GLN A 90 22.36 -8.79 5.55
C GLN A 90 22.51 -8.35 7.02
N GLY A 91 21.75 -8.97 7.93
CA GLY A 91 21.74 -8.63 9.35
C GLY A 91 21.01 -7.33 9.70
N LYS A 92 20.21 -6.79 8.77
CA LYS A 92 19.40 -5.59 8.98
C LYS A 92 18.04 -5.93 9.58
N LYS A 93 17.49 -5.02 10.39
CA LYS A 93 16.19 -5.19 11.02
C LYS A 93 15.07 -4.78 10.08
N ALA A 94 14.51 -5.73 9.34
CA ALA A 94 13.36 -5.51 8.48
C ALA A 94 12.07 -6.01 9.14
N LYS A 95 11.00 -5.24 8.99
CA LYS A 95 9.65 -5.53 9.47
C LYS A 95 8.63 -5.25 8.37
N ALA A 96 7.60 -6.11 8.24
CA ALA A 96 6.46 -5.84 7.35
C ALA A 96 5.15 -6.18 8.04
N VAL A 97 4.13 -5.34 7.85
CA VAL A 97 2.80 -5.46 8.45
C VAL A 97 1.75 -5.41 7.35
N ASN A 98 0.88 -6.41 7.31
CA ASN A 98 -0.36 -6.43 6.53
C ASN A 98 -0.16 -6.26 5.01
N VAL A 99 0.88 -6.84 4.43
CA VAL A 99 1.18 -6.72 2.98
C VAL A 99 0.30 -7.66 2.16
N PRO A 100 -0.59 -7.16 1.27
CA PRO A 100 -1.66 -7.94 0.68
C PRO A 100 -1.27 -8.61 -0.65
N PHE A 101 -0.09 -9.20 -0.76
CA PHE A 101 0.25 -10.03 -1.93
C PHE A 101 -0.24 -11.48 -1.81
N VAL A 102 -0.62 -11.92 -0.61
CA VAL A 102 -1.25 -13.22 -0.30
C VAL A 102 -2.41 -13.05 0.67
N VAL A 103 -3.24 -14.09 0.82
CA VAL A 103 -4.39 -14.11 1.73
C VAL A 103 -4.17 -15.14 2.84
N PRO A 104 -4.32 -14.78 4.13
CA PRO A 104 -4.47 -13.40 4.64
C PRO A 104 -3.21 -12.55 4.36
N PRO A 105 -3.30 -11.21 4.43
CA PRO A 105 -2.15 -10.33 4.25
C PRO A 105 -0.94 -10.74 5.09
N TYR A 106 0.23 -10.67 4.48
CA TYR A 106 1.47 -11.17 5.05
C TYR A 106 2.12 -10.18 6.01
N SER A 107 2.71 -10.71 7.07
CA SER A 107 3.57 -9.94 7.97
C SER A 107 4.91 -10.65 8.18
N PHE A 108 6.00 -9.87 8.21
CA PHE A 108 7.36 -10.39 8.38
C PHE A 108 7.98 -9.90 9.67
N ASN A 109 8.49 -10.85 10.49
CA ASN A 109 9.11 -10.59 11.79
C ASN A 109 8.23 -9.74 12.74
N VAL A 110 6.90 -9.92 12.66
CA VAL A 110 5.90 -9.20 13.45
C VAL A 110 4.77 -10.15 13.81
N ASP A 111 4.34 -10.13 15.05
CA ASP A 111 3.08 -10.74 15.46
C ASP A 111 1.95 -9.75 15.14
N PHE A 112 1.23 -10.02 14.06
CA PHE A 112 0.10 -9.22 13.60
C PHE A 112 -0.96 -10.14 12.96
N LYS A 113 -2.20 -10.01 13.44
CA LYS A 113 -3.36 -10.70 12.86
C LYS A 113 -4.15 -9.71 12.02
N PRO A 114 -4.19 -9.87 10.69
CA PRO A 114 -4.96 -9.02 9.79
C PRO A 114 -6.44 -8.97 10.15
N VAL A 115 -7.10 -7.86 9.83
CA VAL A 115 -8.53 -7.66 10.00
C VAL A 115 -9.18 -7.71 8.64
N GLY A 116 -10.03 -8.71 8.41
CA GLY A 116 -10.71 -8.89 7.14
C GLY A 116 -9.74 -9.01 5.96
N PHE A 117 -10.24 -9.42 4.85
CA PHE A 117 -9.55 -9.35 3.56
C PHE A 117 -10.55 -9.65 2.45
N GLY A 118 -10.44 -8.91 1.35
CA GLY A 118 -11.34 -9.04 0.22
C GLY A 118 -12.73 -8.45 0.50
N LEU A 119 -13.67 -8.81 -0.36
CA LEU A 119 -15.06 -8.41 -0.27
C LEU A 119 -15.89 -9.57 0.31
N PRO A 120 -16.93 -9.33 1.13
CA PRO A 120 -17.48 -8.04 1.55
C PRO A 120 -16.73 -7.50 2.76
N THR A 121 -16.96 -6.22 3.00
CA THR A 121 -16.40 -5.52 4.14
C THR A 121 -17.40 -4.50 4.68
N ASN A 122 -17.18 -4.02 5.88
CA ASN A 122 -18.04 -3.04 6.52
C ASN A 122 -17.21 -2.01 7.29
N GLU A 123 -17.85 -0.89 7.62
CA GLU A 123 -17.18 0.22 8.30
C GLU A 123 -16.45 -0.16 9.59
N LYS A 124 -16.98 -1.14 10.33
CA LYS A 124 -16.34 -1.62 11.56
C LYS A 124 -15.01 -2.29 11.26
N GLU A 125 -14.95 -3.13 10.23
CA GLU A 125 -13.71 -3.79 9.81
C GLU A 125 -12.71 -2.78 9.23
N TRP A 126 -13.17 -1.79 8.46
CA TRP A 126 -12.30 -0.73 7.94
C TRP A 126 -11.68 0.09 9.08
N GLN A 127 -12.50 0.47 10.08
CA GLN A 127 -11.98 1.20 11.24
C GLN A 127 -11.03 0.34 12.08
N GLU A 128 -11.37 -0.93 12.30
CA GLU A 128 -10.53 -1.86 13.04
C GLU A 128 -9.18 -2.08 12.34
N GLU A 129 -9.16 -2.21 11.01
CA GLU A 129 -7.92 -2.32 10.25
C GLU A 129 -7.08 -1.04 10.37
N LEU A 130 -7.72 0.11 10.12
CA LEU A 130 -7.06 1.41 10.21
C LEU A 130 -6.35 1.60 11.56
N ASP A 131 -7.04 1.30 12.65
CA ASP A 131 -6.51 1.45 14.00
C ASP A 131 -5.41 0.42 14.29
N LYS A 132 -5.64 -0.86 14.02
CA LYS A 132 -4.66 -1.93 14.30
C LYS A 132 -3.37 -1.80 13.51
N VAL A 133 -3.46 -1.48 12.22
CA VAL A 133 -2.26 -1.26 11.39
C VAL A 133 -1.49 -0.05 11.90
N THR A 134 -2.19 1.05 12.23
CA THR A 134 -1.57 2.25 12.78
C THR A 134 -0.88 1.99 14.11
N GLU A 135 -1.57 1.35 15.07
CA GLU A 135 -1.01 1.03 16.39
C GLU A 135 0.23 0.14 16.27
N LYS A 136 0.16 -0.92 15.44
CA LYS A 136 1.31 -1.80 15.23
C LYS A 136 2.46 -1.07 14.56
N THR A 137 2.19 -0.22 13.56
CA THR A 137 3.22 0.60 12.91
C THR A 137 3.90 1.52 13.92
N LYS A 138 3.12 2.18 14.77
CA LYS A 138 3.62 3.08 15.81
C LYS A 138 4.51 2.35 16.84
N GLU A 139 4.07 1.16 17.28
CA GLU A 139 4.87 0.28 18.16
C GLU A 139 6.23 -0.03 17.52
N LEU A 140 6.22 -0.45 16.25
CA LEU A 140 7.42 -0.88 15.54
C LEU A 140 8.37 0.28 15.20
N LEU A 141 7.84 1.49 14.94
CA LEU A 141 8.64 2.71 14.77
C LEU A 141 9.53 2.99 16.00
N GLY A 142 9.01 2.75 17.21
CA GLY A 142 9.77 2.89 18.45
C GLY A 142 11.01 1.97 18.51
N GLY A 143 10.98 0.83 17.84
CA GLY A 143 12.12 -0.09 17.75
C GLY A 143 13.18 0.30 16.72
N LYS A 144 12.98 1.38 15.96
CA LYS A 144 13.87 1.91 14.91
C LYS A 144 14.44 0.82 13.99
N PRO A 145 13.61 0.05 13.29
CA PRO A 145 14.11 -0.92 12.31
C PRO A 145 14.77 -0.22 11.11
N ASP A 146 15.62 -0.92 10.37
CA ASP A 146 16.20 -0.37 9.13
C ASP A 146 15.13 -0.17 8.06
N LEU A 147 14.17 -1.13 7.97
CA LEU A 147 12.98 -1.07 7.12
C LEU A 147 11.72 -1.40 7.91
N LEU A 148 10.70 -0.56 7.77
CA LEU A 148 9.32 -0.85 8.17
C LEU A 148 8.38 -0.65 6.97
N VAL A 149 7.66 -1.70 6.60
CA VAL A 149 6.57 -1.65 5.61
C VAL A 149 5.26 -1.84 6.34
N SER A 150 4.28 -0.98 6.10
CA SER A 150 2.91 -1.13 6.64
C SER A 150 1.90 -0.81 5.55
N VAL A 151 0.93 -1.70 5.33
CA VAL A 151 -0.03 -1.54 4.24
C VAL A 151 -1.45 -1.49 4.79
N TYR A 152 -2.21 -0.48 4.35
CA TYR A 152 -3.64 -0.32 4.58
C TYR A 152 -4.39 -0.79 3.35
N THR A 153 -5.35 -1.71 3.51
CA THR A 153 -6.14 -2.26 2.40
C THR A 153 -7.56 -1.71 2.34
N LEU A 154 -7.96 -0.94 3.34
CA LEU A 154 -9.35 -0.50 3.51
C LEU A 154 -9.88 0.37 2.36
N LEU A 155 -9.04 1.24 1.74
CA LEU A 155 -9.54 2.16 0.71
C LEU A 155 -9.99 1.44 -0.56
N ASP A 156 -9.30 0.38 -0.97
CA ASP A 156 -9.72 -0.45 -2.09
C ASP A 156 -11.16 -0.98 -1.85
N ARG A 157 -11.39 -1.55 -0.68
CA ARG A 157 -12.69 -2.10 -0.29
C ARG A 157 -13.79 -1.06 -0.20
N VAL A 158 -13.47 0.13 0.32
CA VAL A 158 -14.41 1.27 0.37
C VAL A 158 -14.77 1.72 -1.04
N GLN A 159 -13.76 1.93 -1.89
CA GLN A 159 -13.93 2.51 -3.21
C GLN A 159 -14.70 1.61 -4.17
N HIS A 160 -14.54 0.29 -4.07
CA HIS A 160 -15.32 -0.63 -4.90
C HIS A 160 -16.83 -0.41 -4.77
N PHE A 161 -17.35 -0.18 -3.57
CA PHE A 161 -18.79 -0.04 -3.33
C PHE A 161 -19.29 1.40 -3.24
N HIS A 162 -18.40 2.35 -2.93
CA HIS A 162 -18.78 3.72 -2.58
C HIS A 162 -18.14 4.79 -3.47
N TRP A 163 -17.52 4.39 -4.59
CA TRP A 163 -16.91 5.36 -5.51
C TRP A 163 -17.90 6.45 -5.91
N GLY A 164 -17.45 7.72 -5.81
CA GLY A 164 -18.29 8.89 -6.08
C GLY A 164 -19.19 9.32 -4.92
N GLU A 165 -19.18 8.64 -3.78
CA GLU A 165 -19.87 9.04 -2.56
C GLU A 165 -18.96 9.82 -1.61
N ASP A 166 -19.56 10.71 -0.81
CA ASP A 166 -18.82 11.55 0.15
C ASP A 166 -18.03 10.73 1.19
N CYS A 167 -18.54 9.56 1.56
CA CYS A 167 -17.88 8.68 2.54
C CYS A 167 -16.50 8.21 2.07
N VAL A 168 -16.20 8.17 0.78
CA VAL A 168 -14.85 7.89 0.28
C VAL A 168 -13.88 8.93 0.82
N LEU A 169 -14.21 10.22 0.71
CA LEU A 169 -13.37 11.29 1.24
C LEU A 169 -13.23 11.22 2.76
N ASP A 170 -14.29 10.84 3.48
CA ASP A 170 -14.22 10.67 4.95
C ASP A 170 -13.17 9.62 5.34
N TRP A 171 -13.08 8.52 4.58
CA TRP A 171 -12.06 7.50 4.84
C TRP A 171 -10.64 7.95 4.48
N TYR A 172 -10.49 8.74 3.41
CA TYR A 172 -9.20 9.40 3.12
C TYR A 172 -8.79 10.36 4.24
N GLN A 173 -9.71 11.12 4.81
CA GLN A 173 -9.42 12.02 5.94
C GLN A 173 -9.02 11.26 7.21
N LYS A 174 -9.69 10.15 7.52
CA LYS A 174 -9.29 9.28 8.63
C LYS A 174 -7.88 8.75 8.43
N LEU A 175 -7.56 8.27 7.23
CA LEU A 175 -6.22 7.78 6.90
C LEU A 175 -5.17 8.90 6.93
N ASP A 176 -5.48 10.08 6.38
CA ASP A 176 -4.61 11.26 6.44
C ASP A 176 -4.21 11.60 7.88
N ASN A 177 -5.17 11.55 8.80
CA ASN A 177 -4.89 11.76 10.22
C ASN A 177 -3.94 10.70 10.79
N LYS A 178 -4.10 9.42 10.42
CA LYS A 178 -3.21 8.34 10.87
C LYS A 178 -1.80 8.47 10.28
N ILE A 179 -1.68 8.90 9.02
CA ILE A 179 -0.38 9.26 8.42
C ILE A 179 0.26 10.40 9.24
N GLY A 180 -0.52 11.42 9.60
CA GLY A 180 -0.06 12.51 10.45
C GLY A 180 0.49 12.03 11.81
N GLU A 181 -0.20 11.09 12.46
CA GLU A 181 0.26 10.47 13.70
C GLU A 181 1.60 9.75 13.54
N LEU A 182 1.75 8.97 12.45
CA LEU A 182 2.93 8.14 12.20
C LEU A 182 4.16 8.93 11.73
N VAL A 183 3.95 10.01 11.00
CA VAL A 183 5.03 10.68 10.26
C VAL A 183 5.43 12.00 10.92
N PHE A 184 4.45 12.80 11.35
CA PHE A 184 4.71 14.12 11.94
C PHE A 184 4.70 14.08 13.46
N ASN A 185 3.62 13.58 14.09
CA ASN A 185 3.47 13.60 15.54
C ASN A 185 4.46 12.65 16.24
N SER A 186 4.94 11.63 15.55
CA SER A 186 5.99 10.73 16.06
C SER A 186 7.40 11.34 16.01
N GLY A 187 7.58 12.45 15.31
CA GLY A 187 8.89 13.03 15.01
C GLY A 187 9.68 12.27 13.94
N PHE A 188 9.06 11.34 13.22
CA PHE A 188 9.77 10.50 12.25
C PHE A 188 10.55 11.31 11.20
N LEU A 189 9.95 12.35 10.61
CA LEU A 189 10.60 13.21 9.60
C LEU A 189 11.49 14.31 10.20
N GLU A 190 11.56 14.47 11.52
CA GLU A 190 12.51 15.35 12.17
C GLU A 190 13.94 14.79 12.11
N GLU A 191 14.08 13.46 12.05
CA GLU A 191 15.36 12.78 11.85
C GLU A 191 15.73 12.82 10.35
N LYS A 192 16.77 13.58 9.99
CA LYS A 192 17.18 13.85 8.60
C LYS A 192 17.53 12.60 7.78
N ASP A 193 17.96 11.53 8.44
CA ASP A 193 18.32 10.27 7.79
C ASP A 193 17.11 9.35 7.57
N ASN A 194 15.95 9.73 8.09
CA ASN A 194 14.73 8.97 7.84
C ASN A 194 14.17 9.25 6.45
N ARG A 195 13.70 8.19 5.82
CA ARG A 195 13.15 8.18 4.47
C ARG A 195 11.74 7.66 4.49
N LEU A 196 10.86 8.30 3.72
CA LEU A 196 9.45 7.90 3.61
C LEU A 196 9.09 7.62 2.14
N ILE A 197 8.38 6.51 1.95
CA ILE A 197 7.65 6.21 0.72
C ILE A 197 6.19 6.00 1.09
N VAL A 198 5.27 6.79 0.54
CA VAL A 198 3.83 6.53 0.58
C VAL A 198 3.41 6.13 -0.83
N ILE A 199 2.81 4.95 -0.98
CA ILE A 199 2.59 4.36 -2.29
C ILE A 199 1.31 3.53 -2.34
N SER A 200 0.62 3.54 -3.48
CA SER A 200 -0.42 2.56 -3.79
C SER A 200 0.02 1.62 -4.91
N ASP A 201 -0.58 0.46 -4.94
CA ASP A 201 -0.37 -0.54 -5.99
C ASP A 201 -1.07 -0.13 -7.30
N HIS A 202 -2.25 0.47 -7.21
CA HIS A 202 -3.01 1.04 -8.32
C HIS A 202 -3.81 2.27 -7.86
N GLY A 203 -4.36 3.00 -8.80
CA GLY A 203 -5.35 4.04 -8.57
C GLY A 203 -6.78 3.49 -8.69
N PHE A 204 -7.75 4.40 -8.80
CA PHE A 204 -9.17 4.05 -8.87
C PHE A 204 -9.94 4.97 -9.81
N CYS A 205 -11.00 4.44 -10.45
CA CYS A 205 -11.89 5.18 -11.35
C CYS A 205 -13.34 4.66 -11.21
N SER A 206 -14.29 5.31 -11.88
CA SER A 206 -15.67 4.82 -11.95
C SER A 206 -15.71 3.46 -12.65
N PHE A 207 -16.63 2.60 -12.21
CA PHE A 207 -16.83 1.32 -12.86
C PHE A 207 -17.19 1.52 -14.35
N GLY A 208 -16.51 0.78 -15.22
CA GLY A 208 -16.66 0.90 -16.68
C GLY A 208 -15.72 1.92 -17.36
N GLU A 209 -14.96 2.72 -16.59
CA GLU A 209 -13.91 3.63 -17.10
C GLU A 209 -12.52 3.00 -17.13
N ALA A 210 -12.33 1.90 -16.40
CA ALA A 210 -11.07 1.16 -16.39
C ALA A 210 -10.71 0.64 -17.79
N LYS A 211 -9.45 0.72 -18.18
CA LYS A 211 -8.97 0.14 -19.46
C LYS A 211 -9.14 -1.38 -19.50
N ILE A 212 -8.98 -2.02 -18.38
CA ILE A 212 -9.20 -3.45 -18.18
C ILE A 212 -10.01 -3.59 -16.90
N GLN A 213 -11.21 -4.15 -17.03
CA GLN A 213 -12.07 -4.42 -15.88
C GLN A 213 -11.48 -5.58 -15.06
N THR A 214 -11.25 -5.35 -13.76
CA THR A 214 -10.60 -6.32 -12.86
C THR A 214 -11.60 -7.23 -12.13
N LEU A 215 -12.80 -6.72 -11.85
CA LEU A 215 -13.87 -7.43 -11.17
C LEU A 215 -15.19 -7.37 -11.97
N PRO A 216 -16.11 -8.33 -11.82
CA PRO A 216 -17.44 -8.24 -12.40
C PRO A 216 -18.25 -7.10 -11.77
N GLU A 217 -19.13 -6.46 -12.53
CA GLU A 217 -19.96 -5.34 -12.03
C GLU A 217 -20.84 -5.75 -10.85
N GLU A 218 -21.37 -6.95 -10.86
CA GLU A 218 -22.19 -7.50 -9.79
C GLU A 218 -21.43 -8.62 -9.07
N THR A 219 -21.39 -8.53 -7.76
CA THR A 219 -20.82 -9.53 -6.85
C THR A 219 -21.94 -10.04 -5.90
N GLU A 220 -21.68 -11.14 -5.20
CA GLU A 220 -22.59 -11.63 -4.14
C GLU A 220 -22.80 -10.60 -3.02
N HIS A 221 -21.98 -9.54 -2.96
CA HIS A 221 -21.98 -8.49 -1.96
C HIS A 221 -22.58 -7.17 -2.46
N GLY A 222 -23.01 -7.11 -3.72
CA GLY A 222 -23.63 -5.96 -4.34
C GLY A 222 -22.93 -5.49 -5.61
N LYS A 223 -23.46 -4.42 -6.17
CA LYS A 223 -22.94 -3.78 -7.38
C LYS A 223 -21.73 -2.91 -7.07
N LEU A 224 -20.66 -3.08 -7.84
CA LEU A 224 -19.46 -2.26 -7.75
C LEU A 224 -19.68 -0.89 -8.45
N LYS A 225 -19.22 0.18 -7.81
CA LYS A 225 -19.26 1.56 -8.31
C LYS A 225 -17.93 2.01 -8.88
N GLY A 226 -16.84 1.39 -8.47
CA GLY A 226 -15.51 1.71 -8.94
C GLY A 226 -14.66 0.47 -9.24
N ASP A 227 -13.60 0.70 -10.00
CA ASP A 227 -12.64 -0.32 -10.43
C ASP A 227 -11.22 0.27 -10.50
N HIS A 228 -10.22 -0.58 -10.62
CA HIS A 228 -8.82 -0.22 -10.59
C HIS A 228 -8.40 0.64 -11.79
N HIS A 229 -7.48 1.57 -11.55
CA HIS A 229 -6.92 2.46 -12.54
C HIS A 229 -5.38 2.45 -12.49
N GLU A 230 -4.74 2.71 -13.61
CA GLU A 230 -3.28 2.66 -13.72
C GLU A 230 -2.53 3.75 -12.94
N ASN A 231 -3.19 4.87 -12.63
CA ASN A 231 -2.57 6.03 -11.98
C ASN A 231 -2.59 5.92 -10.46
N ALA A 232 -1.53 5.35 -9.92
CA ALA A 232 -1.34 5.11 -8.51
C ALA A 232 -0.73 6.30 -7.77
N LEU A 233 -0.91 6.33 -6.45
CA LEU A 233 -0.27 7.30 -5.55
C LEU A 233 1.22 7.00 -5.39
N LEU A 234 2.06 8.03 -5.44
CA LEU A 234 3.45 7.99 -5.00
C LEU A 234 3.84 9.30 -4.34
N ILE A 235 4.34 9.23 -3.11
CA ILE A 235 4.99 10.34 -2.42
C ILE A 235 6.32 9.82 -1.86
N THR A 236 7.40 10.56 -2.05
CA THR A 236 8.71 10.21 -1.49
C THR A 236 9.31 11.41 -0.76
N VAL A 237 9.85 11.18 0.44
CA VAL A 237 10.58 12.18 1.22
C VAL A 237 11.96 11.63 1.56
N ASN A 238 13.01 12.38 1.24
CA ASN A 238 14.42 12.00 1.42
C ASN A 238 14.83 10.70 0.68
N VAL A 239 14.16 10.37 -0.42
CA VAL A 239 14.47 9.20 -1.26
C VAL A 239 15.10 9.69 -2.57
N ASP A 240 16.34 9.29 -2.80
CA ASP A 240 17.11 9.72 -3.98
C ASP A 240 16.79 8.91 -5.23
N HIS A 241 16.47 7.61 -5.05
CA HIS A 241 16.16 6.71 -6.15
C HIS A 241 14.79 7.03 -6.75
N GLU A 242 14.74 7.21 -8.06
CA GLU A 242 13.48 7.44 -8.79
C GLU A 242 12.67 6.14 -8.87
N ILE A 243 11.36 6.26 -8.63
CA ILE A 243 10.39 5.17 -8.74
C ILE A 243 9.50 5.49 -9.95
N ASN A 244 9.71 4.79 -11.04
CA ASN A 244 8.96 4.94 -12.29
C ASN A 244 7.98 3.79 -12.54
N GLY A 245 8.08 2.73 -11.75
CA GLY A 245 7.21 1.56 -11.78
C GLY A 245 7.25 0.81 -10.45
N PRO A 246 6.31 -0.14 -10.25
CA PRO A 246 6.23 -0.88 -8.99
C PRO A 246 7.54 -1.56 -8.57
N GLN A 247 8.27 -2.15 -9.52
CA GLN A 247 9.49 -2.90 -9.25
C GLN A 247 10.66 -2.03 -8.76
N ASP A 248 10.63 -0.71 -9.04
CA ASP A 248 11.66 0.23 -8.60
C ASP A 248 11.63 0.47 -7.09
N VAL A 249 10.50 0.18 -6.42
CA VAL A 249 10.35 0.28 -4.96
C VAL A 249 11.39 -0.59 -4.24
N PHE A 250 11.61 -1.82 -4.71
CA PHE A 250 12.65 -2.70 -4.17
C PHE A 250 14.04 -2.05 -4.22
N ARG A 251 14.38 -1.45 -5.36
CA ARG A 251 15.68 -0.79 -5.55
C ARG A 251 15.81 0.48 -4.72
N ALA A 252 14.74 1.26 -4.63
CA ALA A 252 14.68 2.46 -3.80
C ALA A 252 14.93 2.12 -2.32
N ILE A 253 14.29 1.07 -1.79
CA ILE A 253 14.53 0.59 -0.43
C ILE A 253 15.96 0.08 -0.25
N LEU A 254 16.44 -0.76 -1.17
CA LEU A 254 17.78 -1.35 -1.07
C LEU A 254 18.89 -0.28 -1.12
N SER A 255 18.74 0.76 -1.95
CA SER A 255 19.69 1.88 -2.01
C SER A 255 19.67 2.74 -0.76
N ALA A 256 18.50 2.92 -0.16
CA ALA A 256 18.30 3.74 1.04
C ALA A 256 18.71 3.04 2.35
N THR A 257 18.96 1.75 2.31
CA THR A 257 19.41 0.95 3.46
C THR A 257 20.90 0.63 3.43
N ARG A 258 21.63 1.10 2.44
CA ARG A 258 23.10 1.04 2.38
C ARG A 258 23.72 2.10 3.26
#